data_4be327f457b592b1e31ad56a47753510
#
_entry.id   4be327f457b592b1e31ad56a47753510
#
_cell.length_a   1.000
_cell.length_b   1.000
_cell.length_c   1.000
_cell.angle_alpha   90.00
_cell.angle_beta   90.00
_cell.angle_gamma   90.00
#
_symmetry.space_group_name_H-M   'P 1'
#
loop_
_entity.id
_entity.type
_entity.pdbx_description
1 polymer ?
#
loop_
_entity_poly.entity_id
_entity_poly.type
_entity_poly.pdbx_seq_one_letter_code
_entity_poly.pdbx_strand_id
1 'polypeptide(L)'
;MALIRPVRGHEPEIGNDTWLAENATIIGNVKIGENCSIWYNAVLRGDVNAIRIGNNTNIQDGVVIHTLYDGSKNPSQTHIGDYVSVGHNAVVGTGCIVAANALVLSNQKLEPYSVYAGVPAKKVKDVTPEQREEIIKRTARDYCTYASWYK
;
A
#
# COMPACT_ATOMS: atom_id res chain seq x y z
N MET A 1 -5.05 -11.60 -15.68
CA MET A 1 -3.87 -10.73 -15.47
C MET A 1 -4.33 -9.42 -14.87
N ALA A 2 -3.56 -8.86 -13.92
CA ALA A 2 -3.82 -7.53 -13.37
C ALA A 2 -4.01 -6.48 -14.48
N LEU A 3 -4.87 -5.49 -14.26
CA LEU A 3 -5.01 -4.36 -15.15
C LEU A 3 -3.90 -3.35 -14.86
N ILE A 4 -2.89 -3.29 -15.73
CA ILE A 4 -1.81 -2.30 -15.67
C ILE A 4 -2.05 -1.31 -16.80
N ARG A 5 -2.22 -0.01 -16.47
CA ARG A 5 -2.56 1.00 -17.47
C ARG A 5 -1.72 2.26 -17.33
N PRO A 6 -0.98 2.66 -18.38
CA PRO A 6 -0.32 3.95 -18.42
C PRO A 6 -1.34 5.09 -18.52
N VAL A 7 -1.06 6.20 -17.84
CA VAL A 7 -1.86 7.43 -17.89
C VAL A 7 -0.94 8.66 -17.86
N ARG A 8 -1.22 9.64 -18.71
CA ARG A 8 -0.47 10.92 -18.79
C ARG A 8 1.05 10.75 -18.98
N GLY A 9 1.45 9.73 -19.75
CA GLY A 9 2.86 9.45 -20.02
C GLY A 9 3.60 8.71 -18.90
N HIS A 10 2.92 8.31 -17.85
CA HIS A 10 3.46 7.48 -16.77
C HIS A 10 2.95 6.05 -16.89
N GLU A 11 3.86 5.10 -16.88
CA GLU A 11 3.58 3.67 -16.83
C GLU A 11 3.92 3.14 -15.44
N PRO A 12 3.08 2.25 -14.84
CA PRO A 12 3.41 1.62 -13.58
C PRO A 12 4.71 0.81 -13.64
N GLU A 13 5.58 1.00 -12.64
CA GLU A 13 6.82 0.24 -12.45
C GLU A 13 6.61 -0.79 -11.32
N ILE A 14 6.88 -2.06 -11.63
CA ILE A 14 6.70 -3.17 -10.70
C ILE A 14 8.06 -3.80 -10.44
N GLY A 15 8.47 -3.86 -9.17
CA GLY A 15 9.73 -4.48 -8.76
C GLY A 15 9.75 -6.00 -8.92
N ASN A 16 10.96 -6.57 -8.89
CA ASN A 16 11.17 -8.00 -9.05
C ASN A 16 10.45 -8.79 -7.94
N ASP A 17 10.05 -10.02 -8.27
CA ASP A 17 9.36 -10.95 -7.36
C ASP A 17 8.06 -10.43 -6.75
N THR A 18 7.55 -9.29 -7.22
CA THR A 18 6.24 -8.76 -6.82
C THR A 18 5.13 -9.51 -7.53
N TRP A 19 4.16 -9.97 -6.76
CA TRP A 19 2.99 -10.68 -7.25
C TRP A 19 1.77 -9.76 -7.32
N LEU A 20 1.00 -9.87 -8.40
CA LEU A 20 -0.23 -9.12 -8.62
C LEU A 20 -1.39 -10.09 -8.86
N ALA A 21 -2.47 -9.97 -8.10
CA ALA A 21 -3.70 -10.71 -8.32
C ALA A 21 -4.30 -10.38 -9.71
N GLU A 22 -5.03 -11.32 -10.29
CA GLU A 22 -5.54 -11.23 -11.67
C GLU A 22 -6.43 -10.00 -11.92
N ASN A 23 -7.14 -9.53 -10.92
CA ASN A 23 -8.04 -8.39 -11.00
C ASN A 23 -7.56 -7.16 -10.18
N ALA A 24 -6.29 -7.15 -9.76
CA ALA A 24 -5.67 -5.94 -9.25
C ALA A 24 -5.58 -4.88 -10.35
N THR A 25 -5.75 -3.61 -9.99
CA THR A 25 -5.75 -2.48 -10.92
C THR A 25 -4.66 -1.48 -10.54
N ILE A 26 -3.68 -1.29 -11.43
CA ILE A 26 -2.55 -0.37 -11.22
C ILE A 26 -2.50 0.63 -12.37
N ILE A 27 -2.68 1.92 -12.08
CA ILE A 27 -2.87 2.97 -13.08
C ILE A 27 -1.90 4.13 -12.85
N GLY A 28 -1.20 4.54 -13.91
CA GLY A 28 -0.44 5.78 -13.98
C GLY A 28 0.87 5.75 -13.20
N ASN A 29 1.23 6.83 -12.51
CA ASN A 29 2.52 7.03 -11.84
C ASN A 29 2.60 6.25 -10.52
N VAL A 30 2.65 4.93 -10.63
CA VAL A 30 2.78 4.00 -9.51
C VAL A 30 4.11 3.29 -9.60
N LYS A 31 4.87 3.28 -8.49
CA LYS A 31 6.07 2.46 -8.37
C LYS A 31 5.94 1.55 -7.16
N ILE A 32 6.05 0.25 -7.40
CA ILE A 32 5.99 -0.81 -6.39
C ILE A 32 7.37 -1.42 -6.26
N GLY A 33 7.86 -1.59 -5.03
CA GLY A 33 9.13 -2.21 -4.73
C GLY A 33 9.17 -3.71 -5.01
N GLU A 34 10.21 -4.36 -4.50
CA GLU A 34 10.46 -5.79 -4.68
C GLU A 34 9.75 -6.62 -3.60
N ASN A 35 9.49 -7.91 -3.89
CA ASN A 35 8.88 -8.87 -2.98
C ASN A 35 7.55 -8.40 -2.38
N CYS A 36 6.76 -7.67 -3.15
CA CYS A 36 5.44 -7.21 -2.74
C CYS A 36 4.33 -8.17 -3.18
N SER A 37 3.14 -8.00 -2.61
CA SER A 37 1.93 -8.70 -3.07
C SER A 37 0.74 -7.75 -3.09
N ILE A 38 0.09 -7.66 -4.24
CA ILE A 38 -1.09 -6.82 -4.45
C ILE A 38 -2.28 -7.75 -4.71
N TRP A 39 -3.22 -7.75 -3.79
CA TRP A 39 -4.26 -8.76 -3.70
C TRP A 39 -5.51 -8.40 -4.50
N TYR A 40 -6.53 -9.25 -4.42
CA TYR A 40 -7.71 -9.18 -5.28
C TYR A 40 -8.51 -7.90 -5.07
N ASN A 41 -8.98 -7.30 -6.18
CA ASN A 41 -9.72 -6.03 -6.19
C ASN A 41 -8.98 -4.82 -5.62
N ALA A 42 -7.67 -4.92 -5.37
CA ALA A 42 -6.89 -3.76 -4.97
C ALA A 42 -6.76 -2.78 -6.14
N VAL A 43 -6.88 -1.48 -5.84
CA VAL A 43 -6.79 -0.39 -6.83
C VAL A 43 -5.73 0.61 -6.40
N LEU A 44 -4.67 0.74 -7.20
CA LEU A 44 -3.61 1.74 -7.03
C LEU A 44 -3.71 2.74 -8.19
N ARG A 45 -4.30 3.91 -7.95
CA ARG A 45 -4.58 4.89 -8.99
C ARG A 45 -3.75 6.16 -8.83
N GLY A 46 -2.58 6.16 -9.48
CA GLY A 46 -1.63 7.28 -9.54
C GLY A 46 -1.78 8.14 -10.79
N ASP A 47 -3.00 8.48 -11.19
CA ASP A 47 -3.31 9.26 -12.39
C ASP A 47 -3.15 10.78 -12.20
N VAL A 48 -3.25 11.26 -10.97
CA VAL A 48 -3.11 12.68 -10.63
C VAL A 48 -1.79 13.00 -9.93
N ASN A 49 -1.33 12.13 -9.01
CA ASN A 49 -0.04 12.23 -8.33
C ASN A 49 0.58 10.84 -8.15
N ALA A 50 1.86 10.82 -7.78
CA ALA A 50 2.61 9.59 -7.65
C ALA A 50 2.22 8.74 -6.43
N ILE A 51 2.23 7.42 -6.60
CA ILE A 51 2.17 6.42 -5.53
C ILE A 51 3.51 5.69 -5.49
N ARG A 52 4.10 5.58 -4.31
CA ARG A 52 5.37 4.90 -4.07
C ARG A 52 5.20 3.87 -2.98
N ILE A 53 5.41 2.60 -3.30
CA ILE A 53 5.29 1.47 -2.38
C ILE A 53 6.68 0.87 -2.20
N GLY A 54 7.12 0.73 -0.95
CA GLY A 54 8.39 0.13 -0.59
C GLY A 54 8.42 -1.39 -0.78
N ASN A 55 9.51 -2.01 -0.38
CA ASN A 55 9.74 -3.45 -0.55
C ASN A 55 9.00 -4.26 0.54
N ASN A 56 8.80 -5.58 0.28
CA ASN A 56 8.22 -6.52 1.23
C ASN A 56 6.85 -6.06 1.78
N THR A 57 6.09 -5.35 0.96
CA THR A 57 4.81 -4.73 1.32
C THR A 57 3.65 -5.51 0.73
N ASN A 58 2.58 -5.71 1.49
CA ASN A 58 1.36 -6.32 0.99
C ASN A 58 0.21 -5.31 0.99
N ILE A 59 -0.52 -5.27 -0.11
CA ILE A 59 -1.73 -4.48 -0.30
C ILE A 59 -2.87 -5.49 -0.44
N GLN A 60 -3.66 -5.63 0.61
CA GLN A 60 -4.67 -6.69 0.72
C GLN A 60 -5.92 -6.42 -0.13
N ASP A 61 -6.85 -7.37 -0.08
CA ASP A 61 -8.05 -7.39 -0.90
C ASP A 61 -8.91 -6.13 -0.72
N GLY A 62 -9.37 -5.56 -1.84
CA GLY A 62 -10.26 -4.40 -1.86
C GLY A 62 -9.66 -3.08 -1.39
N VAL A 63 -8.35 -3.02 -1.16
CA VAL A 63 -7.67 -1.76 -0.79
C VAL A 63 -7.67 -0.80 -1.97
N VAL A 64 -8.05 0.45 -1.72
CA VAL A 64 -7.97 1.53 -2.69
C VAL A 64 -6.96 2.58 -2.24
N ILE A 65 -5.90 2.77 -3.06
CA ILE A 65 -4.92 3.83 -2.89
C ILE A 65 -5.09 4.82 -4.02
N HIS A 66 -5.41 6.06 -3.69
CA HIS A 66 -5.57 7.14 -4.65
C HIS A 66 -4.91 8.40 -4.14
N THR A 67 -4.54 9.25 -5.07
CA THR A 67 -3.86 10.52 -4.82
C THR A 67 -4.77 11.70 -5.12
N LEU A 68 -4.57 12.81 -4.42
CA LEU A 68 -5.30 14.05 -4.65
C LEU A 68 -4.52 14.97 -5.61
N TYR A 69 -5.23 15.63 -6.51
CA TYR A 69 -4.65 16.70 -7.31
C TYR A 69 -4.56 17.97 -6.47
N ASP A 70 -3.36 18.49 -6.26
CA ASP A 70 -3.15 19.72 -5.48
C ASP A 70 -2.68 20.92 -6.32
N GLY A 71 -2.36 20.73 -7.59
CA GLY A 71 -1.93 21.79 -8.50
C GLY A 71 -0.61 22.49 -8.10
N SER A 72 0.03 22.03 -7.05
CA SER A 72 1.28 22.63 -6.55
C SER A 72 2.49 22.26 -7.41
N LYS A 73 3.56 23.06 -7.33
CA LYS A 73 4.84 22.74 -7.98
C LYS A 73 5.55 21.54 -7.33
N ASN A 74 5.13 21.16 -6.11
CA ASN A 74 5.58 19.99 -5.36
C ASN A 74 4.36 19.15 -4.97
N PRO A 75 3.79 18.39 -5.90
CA PRO A 75 2.60 17.59 -5.61
C PRO A 75 2.87 16.57 -4.52
N SER A 76 1.95 16.47 -3.59
CA SER A 76 2.02 15.48 -2.51
C SER A 76 1.96 14.07 -3.07
N GLN A 77 2.95 13.25 -2.74
CA GLN A 77 3.00 11.85 -3.13
C GLN A 77 2.46 10.98 -1.99
N THR A 78 1.82 9.87 -2.34
CA THR A 78 1.51 8.82 -1.37
C THR A 78 2.70 7.87 -1.27
N HIS A 79 3.28 7.78 -0.08
CA HIS A 79 4.36 6.85 0.22
C HIS A 79 3.89 5.78 1.18
N ILE A 80 4.16 4.53 0.82
CA ILE A 80 4.02 3.36 1.67
C ILE A 80 5.41 2.76 1.78
N GLY A 81 5.96 2.71 3.01
CA GLY A 81 7.34 2.25 3.24
C GLY A 81 7.52 0.75 3.05
N ASP A 82 8.67 0.26 3.48
CA ASP A 82 8.98 -1.17 3.49
C ASP A 82 8.23 -1.90 4.63
N TYR A 83 7.98 -3.19 4.44
CA TYR A 83 7.36 -4.08 5.42
C TYR A 83 6.00 -3.59 5.94
N VAL A 84 5.20 -2.98 5.06
CA VAL A 84 3.86 -2.49 5.40
C VAL A 84 2.80 -3.52 5.02
N SER A 85 1.82 -3.70 5.89
CA SER A 85 0.61 -4.46 5.63
C SER A 85 -0.57 -3.50 5.58
N VAL A 86 -1.22 -3.41 4.42
CA VAL A 86 -2.40 -2.58 4.22
C VAL A 86 -3.63 -3.47 4.20
N GLY A 87 -4.45 -3.37 5.23
CA GLY A 87 -5.70 -4.12 5.35
C GLY A 87 -6.78 -3.64 4.39
N HIS A 88 -7.87 -4.38 4.32
CA HIS A 88 -8.99 -4.11 3.41
C HIS A 88 -9.50 -2.66 3.53
N ASN A 89 -9.69 -1.97 2.40
CA ASN A 89 -10.24 -0.62 2.30
C ASN A 89 -9.46 0.47 3.08
N ALA A 90 -8.14 0.35 3.24
CA ALA A 90 -7.31 1.32 3.94
C ALA A 90 -6.34 2.09 3.03
N VAL A 91 -5.96 3.31 3.43
CA VAL A 91 -4.93 4.15 2.77
C VAL A 91 -3.88 4.57 3.80
N VAL A 92 -2.55 4.38 3.53
CA VAL A 92 -1.56 4.35 4.61
C VAL A 92 -0.21 5.00 4.32
N GLY A 93 0.46 5.50 5.39
CA GLY A 93 1.86 5.92 5.45
C GLY A 93 2.83 4.84 5.98
N THR A 94 4.09 5.18 6.12
CA THR A 94 5.21 4.25 6.38
C THR A 94 5.14 3.52 7.72
N GLY A 95 5.36 2.20 7.71
CA GLY A 95 5.56 1.38 8.94
C GLY A 95 4.35 1.28 9.86
N CYS A 96 3.15 1.61 9.39
CA CYS A 96 1.93 1.56 10.18
C CYS A 96 1.17 0.25 10.01
N ILE A 97 0.42 -0.13 11.02
CA ILE A 97 -0.63 -1.14 10.93
C ILE A 97 -1.95 -0.38 10.85
N VAL A 98 -2.66 -0.53 9.75
CA VAL A 98 -4.01 0.02 9.60
C VAL A 98 -5.00 -1.13 9.63
N ALA A 99 -5.92 -1.08 10.58
CA ALA A 99 -6.91 -2.13 10.76
C ALA A 99 -7.86 -2.21 9.56
N ALA A 100 -8.44 -3.37 9.34
CA ALA A 100 -9.45 -3.59 8.31
C ALA A 100 -10.60 -2.57 8.44
N ASN A 101 -11.12 -2.11 7.31
CA ASN A 101 -12.17 -1.08 7.20
C ASN A 101 -11.81 0.28 7.83
N ALA A 102 -10.53 0.58 8.05
CA ALA A 102 -10.11 1.90 8.49
C ALA A 102 -10.08 2.89 7.32
N LEU A 103 -10.55 4.12 7.53
CA LEU A 103 -10.52 5.20 6.56
C LEU A 103 -9.43 6.21 6.93
N VAL A 104 -8.37 6.28 6.15
CA VAL A 104 -7.37 7.34 6.26
C VAL A 104 -7.77 8.50 5.37
N LEU A 105 -7.99 9.67 5.96
CA LEU A 105 -8.45 10.86 5.24
C LEU A 105 -7.31 11.48 4.42
N SER A 106 -7.68 12.26 3.40
CA SER A 106 -6.73 13.07 2.62
C SER A 106 -5.89 13.95 3.53
N ASN A 107 -4.57 14.01 3.26
CA ASN A 107 -3.59 14.75 4.06
C ASN A 107 -3.39 14.26 5.49
N GLN A 108 -4.05 13.20 5.92
CA GLN A 108 -3.77 12.59 7.22
C GLN A 108 -2.37 11.95 7.20
N LYS A 109 -1.50 12.39 8.11
CA LYS A 109 -0.17 11.81 8.31
C LYS A 109 -0.25 10.76 9.39
N LEU A 110 0.07 9.52 9.04
CA LEU A 110 0.18 8.44 10.01
C LEU A 110 1.62 8.39 10.53
N GLU A 111 1.76 8.42 11.86
CA GLU A 111 3.06 8.32 12.51
C GLU A 111 3.67 6.95 12.24
N PRO A 112 4.99 6.87 11.99
CA PRO A 112 5.67 5.60 11.81
C PRO A 112 5.43 4.64 12.98
N TYR A 113 5.35 3.34 12.68
CA TYR A 113 5.21 2.27 13.67
C TYR A 113 4.04 2.47 14.65
N SER A 114 2.91 2.91 14.15
CA SER A 114 1.69 3.10 14.92
C SER A 114 0.55 2.27 14.38
N VAL A 115 -0.39 1.91 15.25
CA VAL A 115 -1.63 1.21 14.88
C VAL A 115 -2.75 2.23 14.74
N TYR A 116 -3.42 2.20 13.61
CA TYR A 116 -4.59 3.04 13.32
C TYR A 116 -5.81 2.18 13.06
N ALA A 117 -6.98 2.63 13.53
CA ALA A 117 -8.24 1.95 13.33
C ALA A 117 -9.41 2.94 13.29
N GLY A 118 -10.53 2.52 12.69
CA GLY A 118 -11.80 3.22 12.67
C GLY A 118 -12.04 4.12 11.46
N VAL A 119 -13.21 4.77 11.45
CA VAL A 119 -13.69 5.66 10.39
C VAL A 119 -14.10 7.01 11.02
N PRO A 120 -13.30 8.06 10.86
CA PRO A 120 -11.96 8.10 10.32
C PRO A 120 -10.93 7.38 11.19
N ALA A 121 -9.81 6.96 10.59
CA ALA A 121 -8.76 6.25 11.30
C ALA A 121 -8.09 7.13 12.36
N LYS A 122 -7.99 6.62 13.58
CA LYS A 122 -7.30 7.26 14.70
C LYS A 122 -6.18 6.37 15.20
N LYS A 123 -5.11 6.99 15.71
CA LYS A 123 -4.03 6.26 16.38
C LYS A 123 -4.59 5.54 17.61
N VAL A 124 -4.38 4.23 17.67
CA VAL A 124 -4.80 3.39 18.81
C VAL A 124 -3.65 3.18 19.78
N LYS A 125 -2.46 2.89 19.24
CA LYS A 125 -1.24 2.66 20.03
C LYS A 125 0.01 2.70 19.15
N ASP A 126 1.18 2.72 19.78
CA ASP A 126 2.44 2.47 19.11
C ASP A 126 2.67 0.97 18.92
N VAL A 127 3.41 0.62 17.88
CA VAL A 127 3.89 -0.75 17.65
C VAL A 127 5.17 -0.97 18.43
N THR A 128 5.18 -1.94 19.33
CA THR A 128 6.38 -2.25 20.12
C THR A 128 7.50 -2.88 19.27
N PRO A 129 8.77 -2.86 19.71
CA PRO A 129 9.86 -3.53 19.00
C PRO A 129 9.56 -5.01 18.72
N GLU A 130 9.00 -5.73 19.69
CA GLU A 130 8.60 -7.13 19.55
C GLU A 130 7.52 -7.30 18.48
N GLN A 131 6.53 -6.43 18.48
CA GLN A 131 5.46 -6.44 17.45
C GLN A 131 5.98 -6.13 16.04
N ARG A 132 7.08 -5.37 15.91
CA ARG A 132 7.72 -5.16 14.60
C ARG A 132 8.23 -6.48 14.02
N GLU A 133 8.88 -7.29 14.83
CA GLU A 133 9.40 -8.59 14.40
C GLU A 133 8.26 -9.61 14.18
N GLU A 134 7.40 -9.78 15.17
CA GLU A 134 6.40 -10.84 15.19
C GLU A 134 5.18 -10.55 14.34
N ILE A 135 4.79 -9.29 14.16
CA ILE A 135 3.62 -8.94 13.35
C ILE A 135 4.06 -8.43 12.00
N ILE A 136 4.80 -7.31 11.95
CA ILE A 136 5.07 -6.64 10.66
C ILE A 136 5.97 -7.50 9.77
N LYS A 137 7.14 -7.88 10.24
CA LYS A 137 8.09 -8.67 9.42
C LYS A 137 7.59 -10.08 9.14
N ARG A 138 6.91 -10.71 10.11
CA ARG A 138 6.28 -12.01 9.88
C ARG A 138 5.19 -11.91 8.82
N THR A 139 4.28 -10.97 8.95
CA THR A 139 3.20 -10.78 7.96
C THR A 139 3.76 -10.54 6.57
N ALA A 140 4.79 -9.70 6.41
CA ALA A 140 5.43 -9.49 5.11
C ALA A 140 5.95 -10.80 4.50
N ARG A 141 6.66 -11.63 5.30
CA ARG A 141 7.14 -12.96 4.85
C ARG A 141 5.99 -13.91 4.50
N ASP A 142 4.97 -13.97 5.36
CA ASP A 142 3.82 -14.85 5.16
C ASP A 142 3.08 -14.50 3.86
N TYR A 143 2.90 -13.23 3.55
CA TYR A 143 2.25 -12.79 2.31
C TYR A 143 3.10 -13.05 1.06
N CYS A 144 4.44 -13.02 1.16
CA CYS A 144 5.31 -13.51 0.09
C CYS A 144 5.11 -15.02 -0.15
N THR A 145 4.99 -15.79 0.95
CA THR A 145 4.68 -17.23 0.87
C THR A 145 3.32 -17.48 0.26
N TYR A 146 2.29 -16.77 0.72
CA TYR A 146 0.92 -16.92 0.16
C TYR A 146 0.90 -16.58 -1.33
N ALA A 147 1.55 -15.49 -1.74
CA ALA A 147 1.66 -15.11 -3.15
C ALA A 147 2.36 -16.19 -4.00
N SER A 148 3.30 -16.95 -3.42
CA SER A 148 3.98 -18.04 -4.15
C SER A 148 3.05 -19.21 -4.50
N TRP A 149 1.92 -19.39 -3.79
CA TRP A 149 0.93 -20.44 -4.10
C TRP A 149 0.14 -20.16 -5.39
N TYR A 150 0.20 -18.93 -5.89
CA TYR A 150 -0.49 -18.49 -7.12
C TYR A 150 0.46 -18.28 -8.32
N LYS A 151 1.76 -18.51 -8.12
CA LYS A 151 2.78 -18.52 -9.17
C LYS A 151 2.95 -19.95 -9.70
#